data_ab92a3db69737a80ebde17101e80423d
#
_entry.id   ab92a3db69737a80ebde17101e80423d
#
_cell.length_a   1.000
_cell.length_b   1.000
_cell.length_c   1.000
_cell.angle_alpha   90.00
_cell.angle_beta   90.00
_cell.angle_gamma   90.00
#
_symmetry.space_group_name_H-M   'P 1'
#
loop_
_entity.id
_entity.type
_entity.pdbx_description
1 polymer ?
#
loop_
_entity_poly.entity_id
_entity_poly.type
_entity_poly.pdbx_seq_one_letter_code
_entity_poly.pdbx_strand_id
1 'polypeptide(L)'
;MLKDEVLKILISNKEGFISGELISRELGVSRTSVWKAVSALKKQGYQISSVNNRGYSLMQLSDVLNEVELRELLVEHDINCYYKEEVDSTNLWAKYSAEEGEQKNSLYIADKQTKGRGRRGRSWLSDKGVGIWMSLLLRPSLSPELASMITIIA
;
A
#
# COMPACT_ATOMS: atom_id res chain seq x y z
N MET A 1 -4.37 -6.95 -11.27
CA MET A 1 -4.74 -6.51 -12.66
C MET A 1 -3.48 -6.06 -13.39
N LEU A 2 -3.46 -6.08 -14.76
CA LEU A 2 -2.26 -5.72 -15.54
C LEU A 2 -1.62 -4.37 -15.13
N LYS A 3 -2.45 -3.35 -14.83
CA LYS A 3 -1.93 -2.04 -14.39
C LYS A 3 -1.14 -2.11 -13.08
N ASP A 4 -1.53 -3.01 -12.18
CA ASP A 4 -0.89 -3.17 -10.87
C ASP A 4 0.46 -3.90 -11.03
N GLU A 5 0.56 -4.85 -11.95
CA GLU A 5 1.83 -5.52 -12.30
C GLU A 5 2.79 -4.54 -12.98
N VAL A 6 2.28 -3.70 -13.89
CA VAL A 6 3.10 -2.62 -14.49
C VAL A 6 3.56 -1.62 -13.44
N LEU A 7 2.70 -1.24 -12.50
CA LEU A 7 3.06 -0.34 -11.39
C LEU A 7 4.17 -0.95 -10.53
N LYS A 8 4.05 -2.23 -10.17
CA LYS A 8 5.07 -2.97 -9.42
C LYS A 8 6.44 -2.91 -10.09
N ILE A 9 6.51 -3.21 -11.39
CA ILE A 9 7.75 -3.12 -12.16
C ILE A 9 8.32 -1.70 -12.16
N LEU A 10 7.47 -0.67 -12.31
CA LEU A 10 7.91 0.72 -12.28
C LEU A 10 8.43 1.13 -10.89
N ILE A 11 7.81 0.67 -9.80
CA ILE A 11 8.28 0.91 -8.43
C ILE A 11 9.64 0.24 -8.19
N SER A 12 9.82 -1.01 -8.62
CA SER A 12 11.09 -1.72 -8.48
C SER A 12 12.23 -1.10 -9.31
N ASN A 13 11.92 -0.30 -10.34
CA ASN A 13 12.88 0.38 -11.22
C ASN A 13 12.88 1.91 -11.03
N LYS A 14 12.74 2.40 -9.79
CA LYS A 14 12.61 3.83 -9.46
C LYS A 14 13.75 4.72 -9.98
N GLU A 15 14.97 4.19 -10.10
CA GLU A 15 16.16 4.98 -10.45
C GLU A 15 16.40 5.09 -11.98
N GLY A 16 15.52 4.52 -12.82
CA GLY A 16 15.79 4.47 -14.24
C GLY A 16 14.57 4.37 -15.16
N PHE A 17 14.88 4.26 -16.45
CA PHE A 17 13.88 3.98 -17.47
C PHE A 17 13.83 2.50 -17.77
N ILE A 18 12.64 1.92 -17.83
CA ILE A 18 12.40 0.57 -18.29
C ILE A 18 11.65 0.61 -19.62
N SER A 19 12.13 -0.15 -20.61
CA SER A 19 11.51 -0.17 -21.94
C SER A 19 10.15 -0.85 -21.91
N GLY A 20 9.18 -0.31 -22.66
CA GLY A 20 7.88 -0.94 -22.80
C GLY A 20 7.93 -2.35 -23.42
N GLU A 21 9.00 -2.67 -24.17
CA GLU A 21 9.27 -4.01 -24.68
C GLU A 21 9.68 -4.98 -23.56
N LEU A 22 10.54 -4.53 -22.65
CA LEU A 22 10.95 -5.34 -21.51
C LEU A 22 9.76 -5.67 -20.62
N ILE A 23 8.94 -4.66 -20.27
CA ILE A 23 7.71 -4.86 -19.50
C ILE A 23 6.75 -5.83 -20.21
N SER A 24 6.58 -5.68 -21.54
CA SER A 24 5.68 -6.55 -22.32
C SER A 24 6.16 -8.00 -22.33
N ARG A 25 7.47 -8.22 -22.40
CA ARG A 25 8.07 -9.55 -22.35
C ARG A 25 7.93 -10.19 -20.97
N GLU A 26 8.23 -9.45 -19.93
CA GLU A 26 8.15 -9.91 -18.53
C GLU A 26 6.73 -10.32 -18.16
N LEU A 27 5.73 -9.54 -18.57
CA LEU A 27 4.32 -9.77 -18.26
C LEU A 27 3.60 -10.64 -19.31
N GLY A 28 4.25 -11.05 -20.39
CA GLY A 28 3.63 -11.85 -21.45
C GLY A 28 2.50 -11.13 -22.19
N VAL A 29 2.53 -9.79 -22.30
CA VAL A 29 1.46 -8.97 -22.90
C VAL A 29 1.98 -8.14 -24.07
N SER A 30 1.08 -7.53 -24.85
CA SER A 30 1.48 -6.66 -25.95
C SER A 30 2.01 -5.29 -25.45
N ARG A 31 2.89 -4.64 -26.21
CA ARG A 31 3.34 -3.26 -25.93
C ARG A 31 2.17 -2.27 -25.85
N THR A 32 1.13 -2.48 -26.65
CA THR A 32 -0.11 -1.69 -26.60
C THR A 32 -0.82 -1.85 -25.26
N SER A 33 -0.85 -3.06 -24.69
CA SER A 33 -1.42 -3.33 -23.36
C SER A 33 -0.62 -2.62 -22.27
N VAL A 34 0.72 -2.63 -22.33
CA VAL A 34 1.58 -1.87 -21.42
C VAL A 34 1.30 -0.36 -21.52
N TRP A 35 1.21 0.19 -22.72
CA TRP A 35 0.89 1.59 -22.93
C TRP A 35 -0.48 1.97 -22.34
N LYS A 36 -1.50 1.13 -22.52
CA LYS A 36 -2.83 1.34 -21.90
C LYS A 36 -2.75 1.32 -20.38
N ALA A 37 -1.99 0.39 -19.79
CA ALA A 37 -1.79 0.31 -18.34
C ALA A 37 -1.09 1.57 -17.80
N VAL A 38 0.00 2.01 -18.44
CA VAL A 38 0.71 3.26 -18.08
C VAL A 38 -0.22 4.47 -18.20
N SER A 39 -1.04 4.53 -19.27
CA SER A 39 -2.01 5.63 -19.45
C SER A 39 -3.06 5.64 -18.35
N ALA A 40 -3.51 4.47 -17.89
CA ALA A 40 -4.44 4.35 -16.77
C ALA A 40 -3.81 4.79 -15.44
N LEU A 41 -2.55 4.42 -15.19
CA LEU A 41 -1.81 4.85 -14.00
C LEU A 41 -1.62 6.38 -13.97
N LYS A 42 -1.27 7.00 -15.11
CA LYS A 42 -1.19 8.47 -15.23
C LYS A 42 -2.53 9.15 -14.88
N LYS A 43 -3.66 8.58 -15.32
CA LYS A 43 -5.00 9.09 -14.97
C LYS A 43 -5.32 8.93 -13.48
N GLN A 44 -4.68 7.99 -12.78
CA GLN A 44 -4.78 7.79 -11.33
C GLN A 44 -3.83 8.70 -10.52
N GLY A 45 -3.11 9.62 -11.17
CA GLY A 45 -2.25 10.60 -10.50
C GLY A 45 -0.76 10.21 -10.44
N TYR A 46 -0.36 9.03 -10.93
CA TYR A 46 1.06 8.66 -10.99
C TYR A 46 1.80 9.54 -12.00
N GLN A 47 2.90 10.14 -11.57
CA GLN A 47 3.76 10.88 -12.48
C GLN A 47 4.75 9.93 -13.15
N ILE A 48 4.41 9.51 -14.37
CA ILE A 48 5.22 8.58 -15.16
C ILE A 48 5.78 9.34 -16.37
N SER A 49 7.10 9.46 -16.45
CA SER A 49 7.79 9.95 -17.63
C SER A 49 7.78 8.88 -18.73
N SER A 50 7.60 9.33 -19.97
CA SER A 50 7.65 8.46 -21.17
C SER A 50 8.58 9.10 -22.18
N VAL A 51 9.69 8.45 -22.49
CA VAL A 51 10.72 8.95 -23.40
C VAL A 51 10.89 7.95 -24.55
N ASN A 52 10.86 8.47 -25.79
CA ASN A 52 11.07 7.64 -26.96
C ASN A 52 12.42 6.92 -26.87
N ASN A 53 12.43 5.63 -27.24
CA ASN A 53 13.58 4.74 -27.20
C ASN A 53 14.19 4.45 -25.81
N ARG A 54 13.70 5.10 -24.73
CA ARG A 54 14.11 4.81 -23.35
C ARG A 54 13.04 4.06 -22.55
N GLY A 55 11.75 4.34 -22.81
CA GLY A 55 10.62 3.71 -22.13
C GLY A 55 9.99 4.57 -21.07
N TYR A 56 9.67 3.98 -19.91
CA TYR A 56 8.91 4.58 -18.82
C TYR A 56 9.75 4.66 -17.55
N SER A 57 9.56 5.73 -16.78
CA SER A 57 10.14 5.91 -15.45
C SER A 57 9.10 6.52 -14.51
N LEU A 58 8.97 5.97 -13.30
CA LEU A 58 8.11 6.51 -12.27
C LEU A 58 8.83 7.67 -11.58
N MET A 59 8.29 8.88 -11.73
CA MET A 59 8.86 10.09 -11.15
C MET A 59 8.31 10.40 -9.76
N GLN A 60 7.00 10.12 -9.56
CA GLN A 60 6.32 10.34 -8.29
C GLN A 60 5.15 9.39 -8.14
N LEU A 61 4.95 8.88 -6.93
CA LEU A 61 3.79 8.10 -6.55
C LEU A 61 2.51 8.95 -6.54
N SER A 62 1.36 8.31 -6.55
CA SER A 62 0.07 8.99 -6.42
C SER A 62 -0.17 9.41 -4.97
N ASP A 63 -0.91 10.50 -4.75
CA ASP A 63 -1.41 10.88 -3.41
C ASP A 63 -2.58 9.98 -2.94
N VAL A 64 -3.04 9.07 -3.80
CA VAL A 64 -4.09 8.10 -3.48
C VAL A 64 -3.45 6.81 -3.00
N LEU A 65 -3.87 6.32 -1.85
CA LEU A 65 -3.39 5.03 -1.32
C LEU A 65 -3.65 3.89 -2.32
N ASN A 66 -2.64 3.05 -2.52
CA ASN A 66 -2.71 1.91 -3.42
C ASN A 66 -2.08 0.68 -2.74
N GLU A 67 -2.82 -0.44 -2.73
CA GLU A 67 -2.39 -1.67 -2.08
C GLU A 67 -1.05 -2.20 -2.63
N VAL A 68 -0.85 -2.14 -3.94
CA VAL A 68 0.39 -2.62 -4.59
C VAL A 68 1.58 -1.81 -4.12
N GLU A 69 1.44 -0.49 -4.09
CA GLU A 69 2.46 0.44 -3.63
C GLU A 69 2.82 0.21 -2.16
N LEU A 70 1.81 0.08 -1.30
CA LEU A 70 2.00 -0.19 0.12
C LEU A 70 2.72 -1.53 0.35
N ARG A 71 2.35 -2.58 -0.39
CA ARG A 71 2.99 -3.89 -0.30
C ARG A 71 4.46 -3.84 -0.72
N GLU A 72 4.77 -3.17 -1.82
CA GLU A 72 6.16 -3.05 -2.29
C GLU A 72 7.03 -2.23 -1.34
N LEU A 73 6.49 -1.19 -0.69
CA LEU A 73 7.20 -0.40 0.31
C LEU A 73 7.49 -1.19 1.59
N LEU A 74 6.64 -2.15 1.94
CA LEU A 74 6.73 -2.91 3.20
C LEU A 74 7.44 -4.26 3.05
N VAL A 75 7.74 -4.69 1.84
CA VAL A 75 8.37 -6.00 1.54
C VAL A 75 9.68 -6.19 2.31
N GLU A 76 10.50 -5.15 2.42
CA GLU A 76 11.79 -5.19 3.09
C GLU A 76 11.69 -5.26 4.63
N HIS A 77 10.51 -4.97 5.18
CA HIS A 77 10.28 -4.88 6.63
C HIS A 77 9.62 -6.15 7.22
N ASP A 78 9.36 -7.19 6.41
CA ASP A 78 8.62 -8.41 6.79
C ASP A 78 7.28 -8.09 7.49
N ILE A 79 6.57 -7.08 6.99
CA ILE A 79 5.26 -6.66 7.47
C ILE A 79 4.21 -7.01 6.40
N ASN A 80 3.22 -7.81 6.77
CA ASN A 80 2.06 -8.04 5.92
C ASN A 80 1.25 -6.75 5.77
N CYS A 81 0.78 -6.44 4.56
CA CYS A 81 -0.05 -5.26 4.31
C CYS A 81 -1.43 -5.68 3.82
N TYR A 82 -2.45 -5.21 4.53
CA TYR A 82 -3.86 -5.41 4.21
C TYR A 82 -4.52 -4.06 3.96
N TYR A 83 -5.10 -3.89 2.79
CA TYR A 83 -5.77 -2.67 2.37
C TYR A 83 -7.26 -2.93 2.05
N LYS A 84 -8.12 -2.00 2.45
CA LYS A 84 -9.54 -1.94 2.04
C LYS A 84 -9.93 -0.48 1.79
N GLU A 85 -10.83 -0.26 0.83
CA GLU A 85 -11.37 1.08 0.59
C GLU A 85 -12.21 1.59 1.78
N GLU A 86 -13.00 0.71 2.40
CA GLU A 86 -13.84 1.04 3.56
C GLU A 86 -13.85 -0.11 4.57
N VAL A 87 -13.77 0.23 5.84
CA VAL A 87 -13.92 -0.68 6.99
C VAL A 87 -14.74 0.00 8.08
N ASP A 88 -15.19 -0.77 9.07
CA ASP A 88 -15.76 -0.19 10.29
C ASP A 88 -14.66 0.50 11.14
N SER A 89 -13.54 -0.20 11.38
CA SER A 89 -12.37 0.32 12.09
C SER A 89 -11.15 -0.54 11.76
N THR A 90 -10.03 0.09 11.39
CA THR A 90 -8.76 -0.62 11.17
C THR A 90 -8.26 -1.32 12.44
N ASN A 91 -8.53 -0.75 13.61
CA ASN A 91 -8.18 -1.33 14.90
C ASN A 91 -8.99 -2.61 15.20
N LEU A 92 -10.30 -2.60 14.94
CA LEU A 92 -11.13 -3.81 15.07
C LEU A 92 -10.72 -4.88 14.06
N TRP A 93 -10.43 -4.48 12.82
CA TRP A 93 -9.95 -5.41 11.80
C TRP A 93 -8.65 -6.09 12.22
N ALA A 94 -7.65 -5.32 12.68
CA ALA A 94 -6.39 -5.87 13.21
C ALA A 94 -6.62 -6.82 14.40
N LYS A 95 -7.54 -6.48 15.30
CA LYS A 95 -7.88 -7.32 16.46
C LYS A 95 -8.49 -8.64 16.02
N TYR A 96 -9.49 -8.64 15.13
CA TYR A 96 -10.10 -9.86 14.61
C TYR A 96 -9.08 -10.75 13.87
N SER A 97 -8.22 -10.17 13.04
CA SER A 97 -7.17 -10.92 12.38
C SER A 97 -6.19 -11.56 13.37
N ALA A 98 -5.89 -10.89 14.48
CA ALA A 98 -5.06 -11.44 15.54
C ALA A 98 -5.74 -12.63 16.24
N GLU A 99 -7.06 -12.56 16.46
CA GLU A 99 -7.87 -13.62 17.06
C GLU A 99 -8.03 -14.82 16.08
N GLU A 100 -8.08 -14.55 14.77
CA GLU A 100 -8.14 -15.57 13.71
C GLU A 100 -6.78 -16.24 13.43
N GLY A 101 -5.70 -15.79 14.08
CA GLY A 101 -4.41 -16.47 14.04
C GLY A 101 -3.34 -15.79 13.17
N GLU A 102 -3.48 -14.51 12.80
CA GLU A 102 -2.38 -13.78 12.16
C GLU A 102 -1.15 -13.76 13.09
N GLN A 103 -0.06 -14.36 12.65
CA GLN A 103 1.17 -14.54 13.45
C GLN A 103 2.25 -13.51 13.15
N LYS A 104 2.15 -12.80 12.02
CA LYS A 104 3.15 -11.80 11.61
C LYS A 104 2.78 -10.39 12.04
N ASN A 105 3.80 -9.53 12.08
CA ASN A 105 3.55 -8.09 12.11
C ASN A 105 2.74 -7.71 10.87
N SER A 106 1.65 -6.98 11.07
CA SER A 106 0.70 -6.73 9.98
C SER A 106 0.12 -5.34 10.06
N LEU A 107 0.14 -4.63 8.94
CA LEU A 107 -0.41 -3.28 8.77
C LEU A 107 -1.78 -3.36 8.10
N TYR A 108 -2.77 -2.79 8.75
CA TYR A 108 -4.17 -2.68 8.27
C TYR A 108 -4.46 -1.24 7.91
N ILE A 109 -4.73 -0.96 6.64
CA ILE A 109 -4.96 0.40 6.13
C ILE A 109 -6.32 0.45 5.44
N ALA A 110 -7.01 1.58 5.62
CA ALA A 110 -8.25 1.86 4.90
C ALA A 110 -8.30 3.32 4.43
N ASP A 111 -9.01 3.57 3.32
CA ASP A 111 -9.29 4.94 2.86
C ASP A 111 -10.34 5.61 3.74
N LYS A 112 -11.25 4.83 4.34
CA LYS A 112 -12.35 5.32 5.15
C LYS A 112 -12.68 4.37 6.29
N GLN A 113 -13.07 4.94 7.45
CA GLN A 113 -13.67 4.17 8.54
C GLN A 113 -15.09 4.66 8.83
N THR A 114 -16.05 3.73 8.91
CA THR A 114 -17.45 4.07 9.24
C THR A 114 -17.71 4.15 10.74
N LYS A 115 -16.84 3.52 11.56
CA LYS A 115 -16.92 3.49 13.03
C LYS A 115 -15.53 3.73 13.64
N GLY A 116 -14.83 4.76 13.15
CA GLY A 116 -13.56 5.17 13.72
C GLY A 116 -13.66 5.47 15.22
N ARG A 117 -12.68 4.98 16.00
CA ARG A 117 -12.70 5.06 17.47
C ARG A 117 -11.58 5.93 17.99
N GLY A 118 -11.95 6.97 18.72
CA GLY A 118 -11.03 7.77 19.51
C GLY A 118 -10.87 7.23 20.93
N ARG A 119 -10.05 7.90 21.73
CA ARG A 119 -9.83 7.56 23.15
C ARG A 119 -11.12 7.80 23.95
N ARG A 120 -11.33 6.99 25.00
CA ARG A 120 -12.49 7.07 25.91
C ARG A 120 -13.85 6.90 25.20
N GLY A 121 -13.89 6.05 24.15
CA GLY A 121 -15.13 5.74 23.45
C GLY A 121 -15.68 6.84 22.53
N ARG A 122 -14.91 7.91 22.29
CA ARG A 122 -15.32 8.96 21.34
C ARG A 122 -15.32 8.42 19.91
N SER A 123 -16.23 8.89 19.08
CA SER A 123 -16.19 8.65 17.64
C SER A 123 -15.06 9.46 17.00
N TRP A 124 -14.48 8.89 15.95
CA TRP A 124 -13.47 9.56 15.13
C TRP A 124 -13.94 9.61 13.67
N LEU A 125 -14.06 10.82 13.16
CA LEU A 125 -14.41 11.01 11.74
C LEU A 125 -13.23 10.59 10.87
N SER A 126 -13.47 9.70 9.93
CA SER A 126 -12.43 9.06 9.10
C SER A 126 -12.87 8.99 7.64
N ASP A 127 -13.11 10.16 7.04
CA ASP A 127 -13.53 10.26 5.65
C ASP A 127 -12.37 9.95 4.68
N LYS A 128 -12.75 9.52 3.48
CA LYS A 128 -11.81 9.22 2.39
C LYS A 128 -11.05 10.46 1.96
N GLY A 129 -9.72 10.32 1.78
CA GLY A 129 -8.87 11.35 1.20
C GLY A 129 -8.46 12.49 2.14
N VAL A 130 -8.84 12.45 3.43
CA VAL A 130 -8.49 13.51 4.40
C VAL A 130 -7.49 13.08 5.46
N GLY A 131 -7.03 11.82 5.42
CA GLY A 131 -6.07 11.29 6.37
C GLY A 131 -5.66 9.87 6.04
N ILE A 132 -4.74 9.33 6.84
CA ILE A 132 -4.29 7.94 6.77
C ILE A 132 -4.90 7.19 7.97
N TRP A 133 -5.74 6.22 7.67
CA TRP A 133 -6.39 5.40 8.69
C TRP A 133 -5.72 4.03 8.69
N MET A 134 -4.90 3.79 9.74
CA MET A 134 -4.14 2.54 9.81
C MET A 134 -4.05 2.01 11.24
N SER A 135 -3.80 0.71 11.36
CA SER A 135 -3.48 0.02 12.61
C SER A 135 -2.39 -1.00 12.35
N LEU A 136 -1.38 -1.01 13.21
CA LEU A 136 -0.28 -1.96 13.15
C LEU A 136 -0.46 -3.03 14.23
N LEU A 137 -0.59 -4.27 13.80
CA LEU A 137 -0.51 -5.45 14.68
C LEU A 137 0.97 -5.83 14.84
N LEU A 138 1.44 -5.81 16.05
CA LEU A 138 2.81 -6.20 16.39
C LEU A 138 2.82 -7.54 17.15
N ARG A 139 3.84 -8.35 16.89
CA ARG A 139 4.13 -9.61 17.61
C ARG A 139 5.54 -9.56 18.23
N PRO A 140 5.80 -8.63 19.15
CA PRO A 140 7.13 -8.50 19.74
C PRO A 140 7.40 -9.64 20.71
N SER A 141 8.65 -10.09 20.77
CA SER A 141 9.12 -11.04 21.80
C SER A 141 9.43 -10.30 23.11
N LEU A 142 8.42 -9.61 23.66
CA LEU A 142 8.54 -8.83 24.89
C LEU A 142 7.62 -9.40 25.97
N SER A 143 8.04 -9.27 27.25
CA SER A 143 7.14 -9.59 28.37
C SER A 143 6.01 -8.55 28.45
N PRO A 144 4.82 -8.93 28.95
CA PRO A 144 3.67 -8.01 29.07
C PRO A 144 3.98 -6.74 29.86
N GLU A 145 4.89 -6.80 30.83
CA GLU A 145 5.30 -5.66 31.66
C GLU A 145 5.98 -4.58 30.84
N LEU A 146 6.69 -4.97 29.76
CA LEU A 146 7.41 -4.05 28.86
C LEU A 146 6.53 -3.52 27.70
N ALA A 147 5.31 -4.04 27.56
CA ALA A 147 4.43 -3.65 26.45
C ALA A 147 4.09 -2.16 26.44
N SER A 148 4.04 -1.51 27.62
CA SER A 148 3.81 -0.06 27.73
C SER A 148 4.96 0.78 27.15
N MET A 149 6.17 0.24 27.06
CA MET A 149 7.33 0.94 26.50
C MET A 149 7.23 1.14 24.98
N ILE A 150 6.46 0.28 24.28
CA ILE A 150 6.25 0.41 22.84
C ILE A 150 5.64 1.76 22.50
N THR A 151 4.73 2.26 23.34
CA THR A 151 4.07 3.57 23.15
C THR A 151 4.99 4.78 23.38
N ILE A 152 6.17 4.58 23.96
CA ILE A 152 7.16 5.65 24.21
C ILE A 152 8.14 5.77 23.04
N ILE A 153 8.31 4.68 22.29
CA ILE A 153 9.27 4.57 21.19
C ILE A 153 8.61 4.86 19.83
N ALA A 154 7.29 4.72 19.72
CA ALA A 154 6.51 4.97 18.51
C ALA A 154 6.10 6.45 18.39
#